data_b76566bc6472a815a6b29496a412e7c3
#
_entry.id   b76566bc6472a815a6b29496a412e7c3
#
_cell.length_a   1.000
_cell.length_b   1.000
_cell.length_c   1.000
_cell.angle_alpha   90.00
_cell.angle_beta   90.00
_cell.angle_gamma   90.00
#
_symmetry.space_group_name_H-M   'P 1'
#
loop_
_entity.id
_entity.type
_entity.pdbx_description
1 polymer ?
#
loop_
_entity_poly.entity_id
_entity_poly.type
_entity_poly.pdbx_seq_one_letter_code
_entity_poly.pdbx_strand_id
1 'polypeptide(L)'
;MRPEHIARTARQAEELGYGELWFSEDCFFAGAFAGIAAALGATEQLPVGLGVASAVTRHPALLAMECATLSRLYPGRFWPGIGLGVPFWLQQMGLKPRSPLRAVRECTTSLRRLLGGEELTEQGLFAFDAVQLTHLPEEELPIYLGMVGPKGLELAGEVADGTVLSVLAGVEYVRWARERI
;
A
#
# COMPACT_ATOMS: atom_id res chain seq x y z
N MET A 1 -14.87 -7.93 5.96
CA MET A 1 -15.82 -7.04 6.71
C MET A 1 -16.77 -6.37 5.72
N ARG A 2 -18.03 -6.14 6.08
CA ARG A 2 -18.99 -5.38 5.24
C ARG A 2 -18.64 -3.89 5.27
N PRO A 3 -18.71 -3.18 4.13
CA PRO A 3 -18.31 -1.77 4.06
C PRO A 3 -19.02 -0.86 5.09
N GLU A 4 -20.30 -1.10 5.35
CA GLU A 4 -21.11 -0.32 6.31
C GLU A 4 -20.63 -0.42 7.76
N HIS A 5 -19.79 -1.39 8.08
CA HIS A 5 -19.24 -1.58 9.42
C HIS A 5 -17.87 -0.92 9.64
N ILE A 6 -17.20 -0.46 8.57
CA ILE A 6 -15.80 0.02 8.63
C ILE A 6 -15.64 1.14 9.66
N ALA A 7 -16.43 2.21 9.53
CA ALA A 7 -16.36 3.36 10.42
C ALA A 7 -16.59 3.01 11.89
N ARG A 8 -17.58 2.14 12.16
CA ARG A 8 -17.86 1.67 13.54
C ARG A 8 -16.70 0.83 14.07
N THR A 9 -16.17 -0.09 13.27
CA THR A 9 -15.07 -0.96 13.70
C THR A 9 -13.79 -0.15 13.95
N ALA A 10 -13.52 0.87 13.13
CA ALA A 10 -12.37 1.76 13.34
C ALA A 10 -12.48 2.53 14.66
N ARG A 11 -13.67 3.11 14.97
CA ARG A 11 -13.91 3.75 16.27
C ARG A 11 -13.72 2.80 17.44
N GLN A 12 -14.26 1.59 17.35
CA GLN A 12 -14.09 0.58 18.40
C GLN A 12 -12.62 0.20 18.59
N ALA A 13 -11.83 0.11 17.51
CA ALA A 13 -10.39 -0.16 17.61
C ALA A 13 -9.66 0.99 18.34
N GLU A 14 -9.98 2.24 18.02
CA GLU A 14 -9.42 3.42 18.69
C GLU A 14 -9.79 3.46 20.16
N GLU A 15 -11.08 3.27 20.50
CA GLU A 15 -11.60 3.22 21.87
C GLU A 15 -10.97 2.11 22.74
N LEU A 16 -10.61 0.98 22.11
CA LEU A 16 -9.94 -0.15 22.74
C LEU A 16 -8.41 0.03 22.84
N GLY A 17 -7.86 1.15 22.33
CA GLY A 17 -6.45 1.48 22.41
C GLY A 17 -5.55 0.68 21.45
N TYR A 18 -6.07 0.21 20.31
CA TYR A 18 -5.21 -0.33 19.26
C TYR A 18 -4.31 0.77 18.71
N GLY A 19 -3.03 0.46 18.51
CA GLY A 19 -2.03 1.41 18.04
C GLY A 19 -2.16 1.73 16.56
N GLU A 20 -2.73 0.81 15.76
CA GLU A 20 -2.86 0.94 14.31
C GLU A 20 -3.90 -0.04 13.76
N LEU A 21 -4.41 0.24 12.56
CA LEU A 21 -5.32 -0.62 11.82
C LEU A 21 -4.80 -0.82 10.39
N TRP A 22 -4.73 -2.06 9.92
CA TRP A 22 -4.33 -2.37 8.54
C TRP A 22 -5.53 -2.85 7.73
N PHE A 23 -5.74 -2.25 6.56
CA PHE A 23 -6.85 -2.55 5.68
C PHE A 23 -6.36 -3.32 4.45
N SER A 24 -6.79 -4.58 4.29
CA SER A 24 -6.44 -5.37 3.11
C SER A 24 -7.25 -4.98 1.88
N GLU A 25 -6.61 -4.98 0.71
CA GLU A 25 -7.30 -4.86 -0.58
C GLU A 25 -7.48 -6.25 -1.20
N ASP A 26 -8.43 -7.01 -0.66
CA ASP A 26 -8.83 -8.28 -1.23
C ASP A 26 -9.81 -8.04 -2.38
N CYS A 27 -9.40 -8.44 -3.60
CA CYS A 27 -10.19 -8.20 -4.80
C CYS A 27 -11.61 -8.76 -4.68
N PHE A 28 -12.58 -7.98 -5.16
CA PHE A 28 -14.02 -8.26 -5.18
C PHE A 28 -14.74 -8.20 -3.81
N PHE A 29 -14.04 -7.81 -2.73
CA PHE A 29 -14.66 -7.57 -1.43
C PHE A 29 -14.99 -6.09 -1.25
N ALA A 30 -14.08 -5.31 -0.67
CA ALA A 30 -14.27 -3.88 -0.44
C ALA A 30 -13.07 -3.09 -0.96
N GLY A 31 -13.32 -1.95 -1.61
CA GLY A 31 -12.26 -1.07 -2.07
C GLY A 31 -11.47 -0.49 -0.91
N ALA A 32 -10.15 -0.69 -0.90
CA ALA A 32 -9.33 -0.32 0.24
C ALA A 32 -9.30 1.19 0.49
N PHE A 33 -9.08 2.01 -0.53
CA PHE A 33 -8.98 3.46 -0.36
C PHE A 33 -10.26 4.08 0.20
N ALA A 34 -11.43 3.67 -0.30
CA ALA A 34 -12.71 4.11 0.26
C ALA A 34 -12.89 3.64 1.72
N GLY A 35 -12.48 2.40 2.02
CA GLY A 35 -12.53 1.85 3.38
C GLY A 35 -11.59 2.58 4.33
N ILE A 36 -10.36 2.86 3.91
CA ILE A 36 -9.36 3.61 4.68
C ILE A 36 -9.86 5.05 4.94
N ALA A 37 -10.37 5.74 3.92
CA ALA A 37 -10.93 7.07 4.09
C ALA A 37 -12.08 7.09 5.11
N ALA A 38 -12.96 6.08 5.08
CA ALA A 38 -14.06 5.94 6.04
C ALA A 38 -13.55 5.63 7.47
N ALA A 39 -12.49 4.84 7.61
CA ALA A 39 -11.87 4.54 8.90
C ALA A 39 -11.17 5.78 9.49
N LEU A 40 -10.33 6.45 8.69
CA LEU A 40 -9.62 7.66 9.09
C LEU A 40 -10.57 8.80 9.44
N GLY A 41 -11.65 8.99 8.65
CA GLY A 41 -12.67 10.00 8.92
C GLY A 41 -13.56 9.71 10.13
N ALA A 42 -13.57 8.47 10.62
CA ALA A 42 -14.34 8.06 11.78
C ALA A 42 -13.53 8.05 13.11
N THR A 43 -12.22 8.28 13.04
CA THR A 43 -11.27 8.24 14.16
C THR A 43 -10.47 9.53 14.23
N GLU A 44 -9.89 9.84 15.39
CA GLU A 44 -9.15 11.08 15.60
C GLU A 44 -7.63 10.88 15.51
N GLN A 45 -7.11 9.77 16.02
CA GLN A 45 -5.66 9.55 16.13
C GLN A 45 -5.19 8.21 15.56
N LEU A 46 -6.09 7.24 15.36
CA LEU A 46 -5.73 5.89 14.91
C LEU A 46 -5.10 5.92 13.50
N PRO A 47 -3.84 5.51 13.35
CA PRO A 47 -3.24 5.34 12.04
C PRO A 47 -3.87 4.16 11.29
N VAL A 48 -4.00 4.31 9.96
CA VAL A 48 -4.54 3.24 9.11
C VAL A 48 -3.59 2.97 7.96
N GLY A 49 -3.08 1.75 7.90
CA GLY A 49 -2.23 1.25 6.84
C GLY A 49 -3.01 0.51 5.75
N LEU A 50 -2.50 0.58 4.55
CA LEU A 50 -2.93 -0.23 3.40
C LEU A 50 -2.11 -1.52 3.35
N GLY A 51 -2.70 -2.64 3.68
CA GLY A 51 -1.98 -3.90 3.79
C GLY A 51 -2.53 -5.02 2.90
N VAL A 52 -2.33 -5.05 1.59
CA VAL A 52 -1.62 -4.13 0.70
C VAL A 52 -2.39 -3.94 -0.60
N ALA A 53 -2.16 -2.84 -1.35
CA ALA A 53 -2.63 -2.73 -2.73
C ALA A 53 -1.76 -3.56 -3.67
N SER A 54 -2.36 -4.19 -4.69
CA SER A 54 -1.56 -4.85 -5.72
C SER A 54 -0.93 -3.83 -6.66
N ALA A 55 0.37 -4.00 -6.93
CA ALA A 55 1.16 -3.13 -7.79
C ALA A 55 0.63 -2.99 -9.23
N VAL A 56 -0.27 -3.89 -9.66
CA VAL A 56 -0.75 -3.94 -11.07
C VAL A 56 -2.24 -3.65 -11.21
N THR A 57 -2.98 -3.45 -10.13
CA THR A 57 -4.44 -3.18 -10.21
C THR A 57 -4.75 -1.75 -10.57
N ARG A 58 -3.79 -0.82 -10.42
CA ARG A 58 -3.90 0.57 -10.86
C ARG A 58 -2.53 1.11 -11.30
N HIS A 59 -2.56 2.12 -12.15
CA HIS A 59 -1.34 2.80 -12.57
C HIS A 59 -0.69 3.52 -11.37
N PRO A 60 0.67 3.50 -11.22
CA PRO A 60 1.33 4.16 -10.08
C PRO A 60 1.01 5.65 -9.93
N ALA A 61 0.72 6.35 -11.02
CA ALA A 61 0.28 7.75 -10.97
C ALA A 61 -1.07 7.91 -10.23
N LEU A 62 -2.03 7.02 -10.48
CA LEU A 62 -3.32 7.04 -9.77
C LEU A 62 -3.15 6.61 -8.32
N LEU A 63 -2.29 5.61 -8.07
CA LEU A 63 -1.94 5.20 -6.72
C LEU A 63 -1.30 6.35 -5.93
N ALA A 64 -0.37 7.10 -6.54
CA ALA A 64 0.26 8.26 -5.94
C ALA A 64 -0.75 9.38 -5.63
N MET A 65 -1.67 9.64 -6.54
CA MET A 65 -2.76 10.61 -6.33
C MET A 65 -3.65 10.22 -5.13
N GLU A 66 -4.05 8.96 -5.03
CA GLU A 66 -4.86 8.47 -3.91
C GLU A 66 -4.09 8.54 -2.58
N CYS A 67 -2.81 8.14 -2.57
CA CYS A 67 -1.95 8.22 -1.38
C CYS A 67 -1.73 9.67 -0.93
N ALA A 68 -1.41 10.58 -1.84
CA ALA A 68 -1.24 12.00 -1.54
C ALA A 68 -2.54 12.62 -0.98
N THR A 69 -3.70 12.25 -1.55
CA THR A 69 -5.00 12.71 -1.08
C THR A 69 -5.26 12.29 0.37
N LEU A 70 -5.07 11.00 0.69
CA LEU A 70 -5.28 10.51 2.06
C LEU A 70 -4.30 11.12 3.05
N SER A 71 -3.02 11.28 2.66
CA SER A 71 -2.01 11.91 3.52
C SER A 71 -2.35 13.36 3.84
N ARG A 72 -2.85 14.14 2.87
CA ARG A 72 -3.25 15.54 3.08
C ARG A 72 -4.52 15.69 3.90
N LEU A 73 -5.48 14.76 3.74
CA LEU A 73 -6.71 14.75 4.53
C LEU A 73 -6.47 14.31 5.97
N TYR A 74 -5.50 13.44 6.19
CA TYR A 74 -5.21 12.80 7.49
C TYR A 74 -3.70 12.75 7.76
N PRO A 75 -3.06 13.91 8.03
CA PRO A 75 -1.61 14.00 8.21
C PRO A 75 -1.08 13.01 9.25
N GLY A 76 0.01 12.30 8.93
CA GLY A 76 0.68 11.34 9.79
C GLY A 76 -0.08 10.02 10.05
N ARG A 77 -1.32 9.88 9.54
CA ARG A 77 -2.21 8.76 9.90
C ARG A 77 -2.42 7.73 8.79
N PHE A 78 -1.90 7.95 7.60
CA PHE A 78 -2.03 7.02 6.48
C PHE A 78 -0.67 6.41 6.10
N TRP A 79 -0.63 5.09 5.97
CA TRP A 79 0.58 4.34 5.58
C TRP A 79 0.33 3.50 4.34
N PRO A 80 0.85 3.86 3.16
CA PRO A 80 0.70 3.09 1.93
C PRO A 80 1.49 1.79 1.95
N GLY A 81 0.85 0.70 1.61
CA GLY A 81 1.48 -0.61 1.42
C GLY A 81 1.17 -1.19 0.04
N ILE A 82 2.19 -1.75 -0.60
CA ILE A 82 2.14 -2.32 -1.95
C ILE A 82 2.58 -3.78 -1.89
N GLY A 83 2.01 -4.62 -2.71
CA GLY A 83 2.38 -6.02 -2.82
C GLY A 83 2.13 -6.61 -4.20
N LEU A 84 2.36 -7.90 -4.32
CA LEU A 84 2.11 -8.63 -5.56
C LEU A 84 0.62 -8.75 -5.87
N GLY A 85 -0.24 -8.72 -4.86
CA GLY A 85 -1.62 -9.15 -4.96
C GLY A 85 -1.73 -10.68 -5.03
N VAL A 86 -2.96 -11.19 -5.03
CA VAL A 86 -3.24 -12.62 -5.12
C VAL A 86 -3.28 -13.05 -6.59
N PRO A 87 -2.39 -13.96 -7.04
CA PRO A 87 -2.25 -14.32 -8.45
C PRO A 87 -3.55 -14.82 -9.11
N PHE A 88 -4.40 -15.51 -8.36
CA PHE A 88 -5.68 -16.00 -8.85
C PHE A 88 -6.63 -14.85 -9.23
N TRP A 89 -6.78 -13.84 -8.37
CA TRP A 89 -7.61 -12.67 -8.65
C TRP A 89 -7.06 -11.81 -9.80
N LEU A 90 -5.73 -11.65 -9.85
CA LEU A 90 -5.09 -10.94 -10.96
C LEU A 90 -5.32 -11.64 -12.29
N GLN A 91 -5.31 -12.98 -12.30
CA GLN A 91 -5.62 -13.75 -13.49
C GLN A 91 -7.08 -13.58 -13.95
N GLN A 92 -8.03 -13.55 -13.00
CA GLN A 92 -9.45 -13.30 -13.32
C GLN A 92 -9.68 -11.94 -13.99
N MET A 93 -8.87 -10.94 -13.64
CA MET A 93 -8.92 -9.59 -14.23
C MET A 93 -8.04 -9.41 -15.47
N GLY A 94 -7.28 -10.42 -15.88
CA GLY A 94 -6.30 -10.29 -16.97
C GLY A 94 -5.07 -9.43 -16.61
N LEU A 95 -4.82 -9.19 -15.32
CA LEU A 95 -3.75 -8.30 -14.82
C LEU A 95 -2.52 -9.06 -14.29
N LYS A 96 -2.45 -10.37 -14.46
CA LYS A 96 -1.31 -11.15 -13.97
C LYS A 96 -0.01 -10.75 -14.69
N PRO A 97 0.97 -10.15 -13.99
CA PRO A 97 2.19 -9.68 -14.63
C PRO A 97 3.11 -10.84 -14.99
N ARG A 98 3.87 -10.70 -16.09
CA ARG A 98 4.91 -11.66 -16.47
C ARG A 98 6.08 -11.67 -15.49
N SER A 99 6.40 -10.54 -14.89
CA SER A 99 7.47 -10.37 -13.90
C SER A 99 6.94 -9.66 -12.64
N PRO A 100 6.41 -10.43 -11.67
CA PRO A 100 5.77 -9.86 -10.49
C PRO A 100 6.69 -8.96 -9.64
N LEU A 101 7.91 -9.41 -9.35
CA LEU A 101 8.86 -8.61 -8.56
C LEU A 101 9.28 -7.31 -9.26
N ARG A 102 9.43 -7.36 -10.60
CA ARG A 102 9.69 -6.16 -11.39
C ARG A 102 8.51 -5.19 -11.32
N ALA A 103 7.27 -5.69 -11.38
CA ALA A 103 6.09 -4.85 -11.25
C ALA A 103 6.01 -4.15 -9.90
N VAL A 104 6.30 -4.85 -8.79
CA VAL A 104 6.38 -4.24 -7.46
C VAL A 104 7.49 -3.20 -7.39
N ARG A 105 8.69 -3.52 -7.88
CA ARG A 105 9.82 -2.59 -7.89
C ARG A 105 9.49 -1.31 -8.66
N GLU A 106 9.04 -1.42 -9.91
CA GLU A 106 8.71 -0.26 -10.74
C GLU A 106 7.56 0.55 -10.11
N CYS A 107 6.50 -0.11 -9.65
CA CYS A 107 5.38 0.57 -8.99
C CYS A 107 5.84 1.35 -7.75
N THR A 108 6.61 0.73 -6.86
CA THR A 108 7.09 1.36 -5.61
C THR A 108 8.03 2.52 -5.89
N THR A 109 8.97 2.34 -6.83
CA THR A 109 9.93 3.39 -7.19
C THR A 109 9.23 4.58 -7.83
N SER A 110 8.33 4.36 -8.79
CA SER A 110 7.56 5.43 -9.43
C SER A 110 6.63 6.13 -8.43
N LEU A 111 5.99 5.37 -7.52
CA LEU A 111 5.18 5.94 -6.45
C LEU A 111 6.00 6.90 -5.57
N ARG A 112 7.17 6.47 -5.09
CA ARG A 112 8.04 7.29 -4.24
C ARG A 112 8.46 8.59 -4.94
N ARG A 113 8.87 8.50 -6.20
CA ARG A 113 9.30 9.65 -7.01
C ARG A 113 8.16 10.65 -7.23
N LEU A 114 6.96 10.16 -7.57
CA LEU A 114 5.77 11.01 -7.74
C LEU A 114 5.35 11.68 -6.42
N LEU A 115 5.35 10.96 -5.31
CA LEU A 115 5.06 11.52 -3.99
C LEU A 115 6.10 12.55 -3.54
N GLY A 116 7.36 12.41 -4.00
CA GLY A 116 8.42 13.39 -3.83
C GLY A 116 8.34 14.60 -4.78
N GLY A 117 7.35 14.64 -5.68
CA GLY A 117 7.11 15.78 -6.59
C GLY A 117 7.87 15.73 -7.91
N GLU A 118 8.50 14.59 -8.23
CA GLU A 118 9.19 14.42 -9.51
C GLU A 118 8.20 14.29 -10.67
N GLU A 119 8.51 14.93 -11.81
CA GLU A 119 7.83 14.68 -13.08
C GLU A 119 8.44 13.46 -13.77
N LEU A 120 7.61 12.48 -14.13
CA LEU A 120 8.06 11.26 -14.78
C LEU A 120 7.76 11.27 -16.28
N THR A 121 8.81 10.97 -17.08
CA THR A 121 8.71 10.64 -18.50
C THR A 121 9.57 9.43 -18.77
N GLU A 122 8.98 8.25 -18.75
CA GLU A 122 9.70 6.99 -18.90
C GLU A 122 8.81 5.87 -19.45
N GLN A 123 9.45 4.86 -20.03
CA GLN A 123 8.81 3.67 -20.57
C GLN A 123 9.25 2.43 -19.80
N GLY A 124 8.29 1.61 -19.37
CA GLY A 124 8.53 0.41 -18.58
C GLY A 124 7.30 -0.49 -18.56
N LEU A 125 7.07 -1.20 -17.48
CA LEU A 125 5.78 -1.86 -17.24
C LEU A 125 4.67 -0.83 -17.06
N PHE A 126 5.03 0.33 -16.53
CA PHE A 126 4.20 1.52 -16.49
C PHE A 126 4.85 2.61 -17.34
N ALA A 127 4.05 3.27 -18.18
CA ALA A 127 4.52 4.34 -19.03
C ALA A 127 4.05 5.68 -18.47
N PHE A 128 4.94 6.66 -18.48
CA PHE A 128 4.67 8.02 -18.05
C PHE A 128 5.08 8.99 -19.17
N ASP A 129 4.32 10.06 -19.34
CA ASP A 129 4.62 11.15 -20.26
C ASP A 129 4.29 12.47 -19.56
N ALA A 130 5.31 13.14 -19.01
CA ALA A 130 5.23 14.36 -18.23
C ALA A 130 4.20 14.27 -17.08
N VAL A 131 4.21 13.16 -16.33
CA VAL A 131 3.28 12.93 -15.20
C VAL A 131 3.87 13.47 -13.91
N GLN A 132 3.17 14.40 -13.29
CA GLN A 132 3.51 14.98 -11.98
C GLN A 132 2.25 15.17 -11.13
N LEU A 133 2.37 15.03 -9.81
CA LEU A 133 1.26 15.33 -8.90
C LEU A 133 1.10 16.84 -8.71
N THR A 134 -0.13 17.32 -8.80
CA THR A 134 -0.48 18.72 -8.48
C THR A 134 -0.46 18.99 -6.98
N HIS A 135 -0.86 18.02 -6.18
CA HIS A 135 -0.92 18.14 -4.71
C HIS A 135 -0.04 17.07 -4.08
N LEU A 136 1.10 17.50 -3.54
CA LEU A 136 2.04 16.63 -2.85
C LEU A 136 1.63 16.40 -1.40
N PRO A 137 2.03 15.27 -0.78
CA PRO A 137 1.99 15.12 0.67
C PRO A 137 2.76 16.26 1.35
N GLU A 138 2.34 16.67 2.54
CA GLU A 138 3.05 17.68 3.34
C GLU A 138 4.26 17.08 4.07
N GLU A 139 4.22 15.77 4.31
CA GLU A 139 5.29 14.99 4.94
C GLU A 139 5.65 13.79 4.07
N GLU A 140 6.88 13.30 4.20
CA GLU A 140 7.30 12.07 3.52
C GLU A 140 6.48 10.89 4.01
N LEU A 141 5.89 10.12 3.06
CA LEU A 141 5.09 8.94 3.37
C LEU A 141 5.99 7.69 3.42
N PRO A 142 6.01 6.95 4.54
CA PRO A 142 6.68 5.67 4.58
C PRO A 142 5.94 4.66 3.71
N ILE A 143 6.63 4.07 2.74
CA ILE A 143 6.04 3.06 1.83
C ILE A 143 6.39 1.67 2.35
N TYR A 144 5.37 0.85 2.60
CA TYR A 144 5.53 -0.52 3.04
C TYR A 144 5.39 -1.50 1.87
N LEU A 145 6.11 -2.63 1.91
CA LEU A 145 5.89 -3.73 0.99
C LEU A 145 5.35 -4.97 1.71
N GLY A 146 4.27 -5.56 1.16
CA GLY A 146 3.75 -6.86 1.60
C GLY A 146 4.38 -7.99 0.79
N MET A 147 5.40 -8.62 1.36
CA MET A 147 6.18 -9.68 0.71
C MET A 147 6.40 -10.86 1.65
N VAL A 148 6.47 -12.08 1.10
CA VAL A 148 6.55 -13.30 1.90
C VAL A 148 7.74 -14.22 1.55
N GLY A 149 8.24 -14.16 0.33
CA GLY A 149 9.36 -15.01 -0.11
C GLY A 149 10.71 -14.29 -0.04
N PRO A 150 11.85 -15.02 -0.06
CA PRO A 150 13.17 -14.44 0.16
C PRO A 150 13.49 -13.28 -0.79
N LYS A 151 13.31 -13.46 -2.10
CA LYS A 151 13.53 -12.39 -3.10
C LYS A 151 12.59 -11.20 -2.95
N GLY A 152 11.40 -11.42 -2.39
CA GLY A 152 10.46 -10.35 -2.11
C GLY A 152 10.87 -9.54 -0.88
N LEU A 153 11.37 -10.21 0.16
CA LEU A 153 11.89 -9.57 1.37
C LEU A 153 13.17 -8.77 1.05
N GLU A 154 14.09 -9.34 0.26
CA GLU A 154 15.26 -8.61 -0.25
C GLU A 154 14.84 -7.34 -1.01
N LEU A 155 13.84 -7.47 -1.91
CA LEU A 155 13.29 -6.30 -2.62
C LEU A 155 12.70 -5.26 -1.65
N ALA A 156 12.00 -5.71 -0.60
CA ALA A 156 11.45 -4.79 0.39
C ALA A 156 12.55 -4.00 1.11
N GLY A 157 13.65 -4.65 1.50
CA GLY A 157 14.82 -3.98 2.08
C GLY A 157 15.50 -2.98 1.14
N GLU A 158 15.41 -3.19 -0.18
CA GLU A 158 16.03 -2.28 -1.16
C GLU A 158 15.20 -1.02 -1.45
N VAL A 159 13.86 -1.11 -1.47
CA VAL A 159 13.02 -0.04 -2.04
C VAL A 159 11.92 0.48 -1.10
N ALA A 160 11.74 -0.10 0.09
CA ALA A 160 10.68 0.26 1.02
C ALA A 160 11.21 0.72 2.38
N ASP A 161 10.35 1.37 3.16
CA ASP A 161 10.66 1.83 4.51
C ASP A 161 10.27 0.79 5.56
N GLY A 162 9.45 -0.19 5.17
CA GLY A 162 9.03 -1.28 6.04
C GLY A 162 8.37 -2.42 5.28
N THR A 163 8.11 -3.52 6.00
CA THR A 163 7.51 -4.73 5.43
C THR A 163 6.29 -5.14 6.21
N VAL A 164 5.17 -5.32 5.51
CA VAL A 164 3.96 -5.94 6.04
C VAL A 164 4.08 -7.45 5.83
N LEU A 165 4.28 -8.19 6.91
CA LEU A 165 4.30 -9.65 6.86
C LEU A 165 2.87 -10.20 6.78
N SER A 166 2.72 -11.36 6.15
CA SER A 166 1.41 -11.99 6.00
C SER A 166 0.79 -12.35 7.35
N VAL A 167 -0.53 -12.48 7.37
CA VAL A 167 -1.28 -13.00 8.53
C VAL A 167 -0.71 -14.34 9.01
N LEU A 168 -0.77 -14.59 10.31
CA LEU A 168 -0.22 -15.79 10.96
C LEU A 168 1.31 -15.95 10.86
N ALA A 169 2.04 -14.86 10.63
CA ALA A 169 3.50 -14.87 10.68
C ALA A 169 3.97 -15.21 12.11
N GLY A 170 4.44 -16.43 12.30
CA GLY A 170 4.98 -16.89 13.59
C GLY A 170 6.35 -16.26 13.88
N VAL A 171 6.77 -16.31 15.14
CA VAL A 171 8.04 -15.71 15.62
C VAL A 171 9.26 -16.15 14.79
N GLU A 172 9.34 -17.44 14.46
CA GLU A 172 10.45 -18.00 13.66
C GLU A 172 10.48 -17.40 12.24
N TYR A 173 9.30 -17.23 11.61
CA TYR A 173 9.22 -16.59 10.31
C TYR A 173 9.60 -15.10 10.38
N VAL A 174 9.19 -14.38 11.42
CA VAL A 174 9.56 -12.97 11.61
C VAL A 174 11.07 -12.81 11.77
N ARG A 175 11.72 -13.67 12.54
CA ARG A 175 13.19 -13.69 12.68
C ARG A 175 13.86 -13.93 11.34
N TRP A 176 13.44 -14.98 10.64
CA TRP A 176 13.95 -15.32 9.31
C TRP A 176 13.74 -14.20 8.29
N ALA A 177 12.57 -13.54 8.29
CA ALA A 177 12.28 -12.42 7.39
C ALA A 177 13.19 -11.21 7.65
N ARG A 178 13.46 -10.89 8.93
CA ARG A 178 14.38 -9.80 9.31
C ARG A 178 15.82 -10.01 8.86
N GLU A 179 16.26 -11.26 8.68
CA GLU A 179 17.58 -11.57 8.14
C GLU A 179 17.66 -11.40 6.61
N ARG A 180 16.53 -11.21 5.92
CA ARG A 180 16.41 -11.08 4.46
C ARG A 180 16.14 -9.65 3.99
N ILE A 181 15.59 -8.82 4.88
CA ILE A 181 15.33 -7.40 4.67
C ILE A 181 16.61 -6.61 4.97
#